data_109977639b93de63f2139e2975f8ddb9
#
_entry.id   109977639b93de63f2139e2975f8ddb9
#
_cell.length_a   1.000
_cell.length_b   1.000
_cell.length_c   1.000
_cell.angle_alpha   90.00
_cell.angle_beta   90.00
_cell.angle_gamma   90.00
#
_symmetry.space_group_name_H-M   'P 1'
#
loop_
_entity.id
_entity.type
_entity.pdbx_description
1 polymer ?
#
loop_
_entity_poly.entity_id
_entity_poly.type
_entity_poly.pdbx_seq_one_letter_code
_entity_poly.pdbx_strand_id
1 'polypeptide(L)'
;GTSDGDEEVEYDPSDQSLTVTRGTLLDALDGYHRISGIVKAIAEVPELDQPFILNVLNYDEEKAKVHFAQMNTINPVEKSRIEELGQKRYSSTVVEQLKFKSELKNKISPQSEIGIDSNFLVTYYTLSEAIDDAFELKSRKDALKIAKYLVDFFDNLFYAFPDEFLEDDLSSIRKQSYINHNVMFYGYVYLAKKMKENNVELNKLENILNTIDFTKSGRVFEELGRQNNENQLKNVMKKKLKRIFYDEIAVV
;
A
#
# COMPACT_ATOMS: atom_id res chain seq x y z
N GLY A 1 22.25 9.59 9.80
CA GLY A 1 23.20 9.52 10.91
C GLY A 1 22.92 10.64 11.89
N THR A 2 22.67 10.30 13.14
CA THR A 2 22.70 11.27 14.25
C THR A 2 24.10 11.22 14.77
N SER A 3 24.91 12.19 14.36
CA SER A 3 26.29 12.29 14.81
C SER A 3 26.36 12.86 16.22
N ASP A 4 26.97 12.13 17.12
CA ASP A 4 27.64 12.66 18.30
C ASP A 4 29.07 13.04 17.87
N GLY A 5 29.22 14.17 17.19
CA GLY A 5 30.42 14.96 17.10
C GLY A 5 31.58 14.54 16.19
N ASP A 6 31.60 13.33 15.62
CA ASP A 6 32.62 12.93 14.65
C ASP A 6 32.02 12.93 13.24
N GLU A 7 32.61 13.69 12.30
CA GLU A 7 32.19 13.71 10.91
C GLU A 7 32.44 12.34 10.28
N GLU A 8 31.38 11.57 10.07
CA GLU A 8 31.45 10.23 9.49
C GLU A 8 31.75 10.24 7.99
N VAL A 9 31.44 11.37 7.32
CA VAL A 9 31.64 11.60 5.88
C VAL A 9 32.13 13.02 5.69
N GLU A 10 33.31 13.18 5.11
CA GLU A 10 33.95 14.48 4.82
C GLU A 10 34.20 14.62 3.32
N TYR A 11 33.82 15.77 2.75
CA TYR A 11 34.09 16.11 1.36
C TYR A 11 35.12 17.23 1.29
N ASP A 12 36.28 16.97 0.64
CA ASP A 12 37.29 18.01 0.33
C ASP A 12 37.07 18.53 -1.09
N PRO A 13 36.62 19.79 -1.25
CA PRO A 13 36.40 20.37 -2.56
C PRO A 13 37.71 20.69 -3.34
N SER A 14 38.87 20.70 -2.67
CA SER A 14 40.13 21.06 -3.30
C SER A 14 40.67 19.95 -4.20
N ASP A 15 40.51 18.73 -3.83
CA ASP A 15 40.90 17.52 -4.59
C ASP A 15 39.71 16.66 -5.03
N GLN A 16 38.47 17.09 -4.69
CA GLN A 16 37.22 16.42 -4.98
C GLN A 16 37.15 15.02 -4.34
N SER A 17 37.82 14.80 -3.21
CA SER A 17 37.79 13.55 -2.48
C SER A 17 36.62 13.49 -1.50
N LEU A 18 36.09 12.28 -1.30
CA LEU A 18 35.09 11.97 -0.29
C LEU A 18 35.68 10.91 0.65
N THR A 19 35.88 11.31 1.90
CA THR A 19 36.38 10.39 2.94
C THR A 19 35.19 9.86 3.74
N VAL A 20 35.07 8.53 3.84
CA VAL A 20 34.04 7.87 4.64
C VAL A 20 34.75 7.11 5.77
N THR A 21 34.45 7.46 7.01
CA THR A 21 35.03 6.81 8.17
C THR A 21 34.59 5.34 8.26
N ARG A 22 35.51 4.47 8.60
CA ARG A 22 35.23 3.02 8.73
C ARG A 22 34.18 2.78 9.82
N GLY A 23 33.06 2.17 9.43
CA GLY A 23 31.93 1.89 10.33
C GLY A 23 30.75 2.83 10.14
N THR A 24 30.91 3.89 9.31
CA THR A 24 29.80 4.77 8.91
C THR A 24 28.68 3.96 8.25
N LEU A 25 27.43 4.14 8.71
CA LEU A 25 26.28 3.53 8.10
C LEU A 25 25.85 4.37 6.88
N LEU A 26 25.83 3.70 5.73
CA LEU A 26 25.34 4.25 4.47
C LEU A 26 24.12 3.46 4.02
N ASP A 27 22.99 4.12 3.89
CA ASP A 27 21.77 3.49 3.39
C ASP A 27 21.70 3.55 1.86
N ALA A 28 21.48 2.41 1.23
CA ALA A 28 21.30 2.34 -0.22
C ALA A 28 19.84 2.72 -0.58
N LEU A 29 19.64 3.93 -1.09
CA LEU A 29 18.33 4.38 -1.59
C LEU A 29 17.91 3.64 -2.86
N ASP A 30 18.85 3.40 -3.76
CA ASP A 30 18.69 2.61 -4.98
C ASP A 30 19.95 1.80 -5.27
N GLY A 31 19.82 0.77 -6.11
CA GLY A 31 20.94 -0.01 -6.58
C GLY A 31 21.38 -1.17 -5.68
N TYR A 32 20.64 -1.53 -4.63
CA TYR A 32 20.98 -2.64 -3.73
C TYR A 32 21.29 -3.94 -4.50
N HIS A 33 20.48 -4.30 -5.49
CA HIS A 33 20.72 -5.49 -6.31
C HIS A 33 21.98 -5.36 -7.16
N ARG A 34 22.28 -4.16 -7.64
CA ARG A 34 23.53 -3.87 -8.39
C ARG A 34 24.75 -4.00 -7.49
N ILE A 35 24.71 -3.43 -6.29
CA ILE A 35 25.77 -3.55 -5.29
C ILE A 35 26.00 -5.03 -4.94
N SER A 36 24.94 -5.76 -4.63
CA SER A 36 25.02 -7.20 -4.33
C SER A 36 25.58 -8.01 -5.50
N GLY A 37 25.19 -7.66 -6.72
CA GLY A 37 25.72 -8.28 -7.94
C GLY A 37 27.21 -8.00 -8.16
N ILE A 38 27.65 -6.76 -7.91
CA ILE A 38 29.06 -6.35 -8.00
C ILE A 38 29.91 -7.12 -6.98
N VAL A 39 29.48 -7.18 -5.73
CA VAL A 39 30.20 -7.91 -4.67
C VAL A 39 30.37 -9.37 -5.03
N LYS A 40 29.35 -10.02 -5.58
CA LYS A 40 29.44 -11.42 -6.07
C LYS A 40 30.38 -11.55 -7.25
N ALA A 41 30.27 -10.64 -8.23
CA ALA A 41 31.13 -10.67 -9.42
C ALA A 41 32.62 -10.49 -9.08
N ILE A 42 32.98 -9.57 -8.15
CA ILE A 42 34.35 -9.38 -7.69
C ILE A 42 34.84 -10.62 -6.93
N ALA A 43 33.97 -11.31 -6.18
CA ALA A 43 34.35 -12.55 -5.50
C ALA A 43 34.66 -13.70 -6.48
N GLU A 44 34.01 -13.73 -7.64
CA GLU A 44 34.23 -14.74 -8.69
C GLU A 44 35.37 -14.34 -9.66
N VAL A 45 35.52 -13.02 -9.93
CA VAL A 45 36.50 -12.45 -10.85
C VAL A 45 37.19 -11.28 -10.15
N PRO A 46 38.24 -11.54 -9.33
CA PRO A 46 38.89 -10.50 -8.50
C PRO A 46 39.55 -9.36 -9.30
N GLU A 47 39.92 -9.60 -10.56
CA GLU A 47 40.48 -8.62 -11.51
C GLU A 47 39.42 -7.77 -12.23
N LEU A 48 38.14 -7.90 -11.86
CA LEU A 48 37.08 -7.12 -12.47
C LEU A 48 37.26 -5.62 -12.17
N ASP A 49 37.59 -4.85 -13.20
CA ASP A 49 37.71 -3.39 -13.16
C ASP A 49 36.61 -2.74 -14.00
N GLN A 50 35.47 -2.49 -13.36
CA GLN A 50 34.33 -1.86 -13.98
C GLN A 50 34.00 -0.56 -13.26
N PRO A 51 34.06 0.61 -13.93
CA PRO A 51 33.73 1.88 -13.29
C PRO A 51 32.21 1.98 -13.00
N PHE A 52 31.90 2.53 -11.83
CA PHE A 52 30.54 2.81 -11.41
C PHE A 52 30.41 4.26 -10.97
N ILE A 53 29.24 4.86 -11.19
CA ILE A 53 28.91 6.18 -10.65
C ILE A 53 28.19 5.94 -9.32
N LEU A 54 28.78 6.45 -8.24
CA LEU A 54 28.18 6.46 -6.91
C LEU A 54 27.75 7.90 -6.57
N ASN A 55 26.46 8.07 -6.31
CA ASN A 55 25.92 9.33 -5.79
C ASN A 55 25.75 9.21 -4.26
N VAL A 56 26.48 9.97 -3.50
CA VAL A 56 26.35 10.06 -2.04
C VAL A 56 25.56 11.31 -1.69
N LEU A 57 24.49 11.13 -0.89
CA LEU A 57 23.55 12.19 -0.54
C LEU A 57 23.51 12.33 0.97
N ASN A 58 23.64 13.55 1.48
CA ASN A 58 23.47 13.85 2.90
C ASN A 58 22.02 14.24 3.17
N TYR A 59 21.17 13.23 3.34
CA TYR A 59 19.74 13.40 3.59
C TYR A 59 19.34 12.78 4.93
N ASP A 60 18.40 13.44 5.61
CA ASP A 60 17.60 12.79 6.65
C ASP A 60 16.62 11.77 6.02
N GLU A 61 16.04 10.93 6.84
CA GLU A 61 15.13 9.86 6.39
C GLU A 61 13.95 10.39 5.58
N GLU A 62 13.38 11.55 5.95
CA GLU A 62 12.25 12.16 5.25
C GLU A 62 12.64 12.67 3.86
N LYS A 63 13.78 13.35 3.73
CA LYS A 63 14.30 13.79 2.44
C LYS A 63 14.72 12.63 1.56
N ALA A 64 15.31 11.58 2.15
CA ALA A 64 15.68 10.38 1.44
C ALA A 64 14.45 9.69 0.82
N LYS A 65 13.34 9.57 1.55
CA LYS A 65 12.07 9.03 1.06
C LYS A 65 11.49 9.85 -0.08
N VAL A 66 11.49 11.18 0.04
CA VAL A 66 11.01 12.09 -1.00
C VAL A 66 11.86 11.97 -2.26
N HIS A 67 13.19 11.95 -2.12
CA HIS A 67 14.10 11.84 -3.26
C HIS A 67 13.96 10.47 -3.97
N PHE A 68 13.87 9.39 -3.22
CA PHE A 68 13.60 8.06 -3.76
C PHE A 68 12.28 8.03 -4.55
N ALA A 69 11.21 8.63 -4.02
CA ALA A 69 9.94 8.73 -4.73
C ALA A 69 10.07 9.51 -6.05
N GLN A 70 10.87 10.59 -6.07
CA GLN A 70 11.12 11.38 -7.28
C GLN A 70 11.94 10.62 -8.32
N MET A 71 13.01 9.93 -7.92
CA MET A 71 13.83 9.11 -8.85
C MET A 71 13.00 8.03 -9.52
N ASN A 72 12.08 7.44 -8.81
CA ASN A 72 11.21 6.37 -9.28
C ASN A 72 10.04 6.83 -10.16
N THR A 73 9.83 8.14 -10.32
CA THR A 73 8.91 8.66 -11.36
C THR A 73 9.48 8.52 -12.78
N ILE A 74 10.80 8.41 -12.92
CA ILE A 74 11.49 8.24 -14.23
C ILE A 74 11.53 6.76 -14.64
N ASN A 75 11.70 5.84 -13.69
CA ASN A 75 11.51 4.40 -13.87
C ASN A 75 10.32 4.02 -12.99
N PRO A 76 9.18 3.56 -13.53
CA PRO A 76 7.98 3.35 -12.74
C PRO A 76 8.20 2.26 -11.70
N VAL A 77 8.67 2.65 -10.52
CA VAL A 77 8.42 1.89 -9.31
C VAL A 77 6.91 1.85 -9.13
N GLU A 78 6.44 0.75 -8.67
CA GLU A 78 5.03 0.48 -8.46
C GLU A 78 4.36 1.66 -7.73
N LYS A 79 3.24 2.14 -8.28
CA LYS A 79 2.49 3.29 -7.73
C LYS A 79 2.21 3.14 -6.25
N SER A 80 1.96 1.92 -5.79
CA SER A 80 1.72 1.60 -4.37
C SER A 80 2.90 1.99 -3.48
N ARG A 81 4.13 1.73 -3.93
CA ARG A 81 5.35 2.05 -3.18
C ARG A 81 5.66 3.55 -3.19
N ILE A 82 5.40 4.24 -4.30
CA ILE A 82 5.55 5.70 -4.39
C ILE A 82 4.58 6.39 -3.43
N GLU A 83 3.33 5.96 -3.38
CA GLU A 83 2.31 6.50 -2.47
C GLU A 83 2.70 6.25 -1.00
N GLU A 84 3.17 5.04 -0.65
CA GLU A 84 3.62 4.70 0.70
C GLU A 84 4.78 5.61 1.14
N LEU A 85 5.80 5.79 0.30
CA LEU A 85 6.98 6.58 0.64
C LEU A 85 6.77 8.09 0.55
N GLY A 86 5.91 8.53 -0.37
CA GLY A 86 5.68 9.96 -0.63
C GLY A 86 4.86 10.69 0.44
N GLN A 87 4.04 9.99 1.21
CA GLN A 87 3.17 10.48 2.30
C GLN A 87 2.55 11.89 2.07
N LYS A 88 2.31 12.26 0.79
CA LYS A 88 1.85 13.61 0.41
C LYS A 88 0.36 13.83 0.60
N ARG A 89 -0.41 12.76 0.83
CA ARG A 89 -1.88 12.81 0.94
C ARG A 89 -2.32 12.52 2.36
N TYR A 90 -3.43 13.11 2.77
CA TYR A 90 -4.02 12.79 4.07
C TYR A 90 -4.52 11.34 4.16
N SER A 91 -4.87 10.73 3.03
CA SER A 91 -5.19 9.30 2.95
C SER A 91 -4.02 8.40 3.37
N SER A 92 -2.78 8.79 3.05
CA SER A 92 -1.59 8.08 3.52
C SER A 92 -1.51 8.00 5.05
N THR A 93 -1.88 9.08 5.75
CA THR A 93 -1.97 9.06 7.22
C THR A 93 -3.01 8.05 7.70
N VAL A 94 -4.14 7.91 6.99
CA VAL A 94 -5.17 6.94 7.33
C VAL A 94 -4.67 5.52 7.12
N VAL A 95 -4.06 5.23 5.97
CA VAL A 95 -3.52 3.89 5.65
C VAL A 95 -2.44 3.47 6.66
N GLU A 96 -1.56 4.38 7.07
CA GLU A 96 -0.57 4.10 8.11
C GLU A 96 -1.24 3.74 9.46
N GLN A 97 -2.32 4.43 9.85
CA GLN A 97 -3.03 4.05 11.06
C GLN A 97 -3.68 2.65 10.93
N LEU A 98 -4.26 2.32 9.77
CA LEU A 98 -4.80 0.99 9.50
C LEU A 98 -3.71 -0.09 9.57
N LYS A 99 -2.54 0.18 8.99
CA LYS A 99 -1.38 -0.72 8.98
C LYS A 99 -0.88 -1.08 10.38
N PHE A 100 -1.01 -0.16 11.34
CA PHE A 100 -0.49 -0.36 12.69
C PHE A 100 -1.54 -0.71 13.74
N LYS A 101 -2.82 -0.35 13.53
CA LYS A 101 -3.85 -0.39 14.58
C LYS A 101 -5.06 -1.27 14.27
N SER A 102 -5.17 -1.83 13.06
CA SER A 102 -6.28 -2.69 12.69
C SER A 102 -5.81 -4.10 12.35
N GLU A 103 -6.76 -5.01 12.15
CA GLU A 103 -6.52 -6.37 11.65
C GLU A 103 -5.93 -6.40 10.21
N LEU A 104 -5.89 -5.24 9.52
CA LEU A 104 -5.11 -5.08 8.28
C LEU A 104 -3.59 -5.09 8.49
N LYS A 105 -3.12 -5.16 9.73
CA LYS A 105 -1.71 -5.28 10.06
C LYS A 105 -1.08 -6.46 9.31
N ASN A 106 0.03 -6.21 8.60
CA ASN A 106 0.74 -7.18 7.76
C ASN A 106 -0.06 -7.70 6.54
N LYS A 107 -1.25 -7.17 6.27
CA LYS A 107 -2.10 -7.55 5.13
C LYS A 107 -2.16 -6.48 4.03
N ILE A 108 -1.50 -5.34 4.22
CA ILE A 108 -1.36 -4.25 3.24
C ILE A 108 -0.05 -4.42 2.48
N SER A 109 -0.15 -4.67 1.16
CA SER A 109 1.01 -4.83 0.27
C SER A 109 1.56 -3.47 -0.20
N PRO A 110 2.88 -3.28 -0.17
CA PRO A 110 3.52 -2.14 -0.83
C PRO A 110 3.62 -2.31 -2.36
N GLN A 111 3.33 -3.49 -2.89
CA GLN A 111 3.34 -3.78 -4.32
C GLN A 111 2.09 -3.23 -5.01
N SER A 112 2.14 -3.01 -6.32
CA SER A 112 1.00 -2.52 -7.11
C SER A 112 -0.06 -3.59 -7.35
N GLU A 113 0.32 -4.86 -7.27
CA GLU A 113 -0.53 -6.01 -7.51
C GLU A 113 -0.39 -7.06 -6.40
N ILE A 114 -1.45 -7.82 -6.21
CA ILE A 114 -1.48 -8.93 -5.26
C ILE A 114 -1.75 -10.20 -6.05
N GLY A 115 -0.78 -11.12 -6.03
CA GLY A 115 -0.94 -12.46 -6.59
C GLY A 115 -2.02 -13.27 -5.87
N ILE A 116 -2.59 -14.24 -6.57
CA ILE A 116 -3.68 -15.07 -6.03
C ILE A 116 -3.25 -15.82 -4.76
N ASP A 117 -2.00 -16.24 -4.69
CA ASP A 117 -1.43 -17.01 -3.56
C ASP A 117 -0.79 -16.11 -2.47
N SER A 118 -1.01 -14.81 -2.52
CA SER A 118 -0.47 -13.86 -1.56
C SER A 118 -1.30 -13.82 -0.27
N ASN A 119 -0.61 -13.64 0.87
CA ASN A 119 -1.26 -13.37 2.16
C ASN A 119 -1.65 -11.90 2.37
N PHE A 120 -1.26 -11.01 1.44
CA PHE A 120 -1.77 -9.64 1.43
C PHE A 120 -3.22 -9.61 0.93
N LEU A 121 -4.02 -8.71 1.49
CA LEU A 121 -5.42 -8.50 1.12
C LEU A 121 -5.62 -7.31 0.20
N VAL A 122 -4.86 -6.24 0.42
CA VAL A 122 -5.03 -4.97 -0.28
C VAL A 122 -3.69 -4.30 -0.51
N THR A 123 -3.55 -3.55 -1.61
CA THR A 123 -2.38 -2.73 -1.84
C THR A 123 -2.51 -1.39 -1.13
N TYR A 124 -1.37 -0.80 -0.74
CA TYR A 124 -1.33 0.54 -0.17
C TYR A 124 -2.02 1.56 -1.10
N TYR A 125 -1.74 1.45 -2.41
CA TYR A 125 -2.35 2.30 -3.42
C TYR A 125 -3.88 2.19 -3.47
N THR A 126 -4.43 0.97 -3.47
CA THR A 126 -5.88 0.74 -3.51
C THR A 126 -6.58 1.37 -2.31
N LEU A 127 -6.04 1.18 -1.09
CA LEU A 127 -6.61 1.81 0.10
C LEU A 127 -6.52 3.33 0.07
N SER A 128 -5.34 3.87 -0.28
CA SER A 128 -5.13 5.33 -0.34
C SER A 128 -6.09 5.99 -1.32
N GLU A 129 -6.22 5.41 -2.53
CA GLU A 129 -7.11 5.90 -3.56
C GLU A 129 -8.60 5.77 -3.16
N ALA A 130 -9.00 4.64 -2.57
CA ALA A 130 -10.37 4.44 -2.10
C ALA A 130 -10.76 5.46 -1.01
N ILE A 131 -9.84 5.76 -0.10
CA ILE A 131 -10.06 6.73 0.96
C ILE A 131 -10.14 8.15 0.40
N ASP A 132 -9.28 8.53 -0.55
CA ASP A 132 -9.34 9.84 -1.21
C ASP A 132 -10.66 10.02 -2.00
N ASP A 133 -11.13 8.97 -2.69
CA ASP A 133 -12.39 9.01 -3.44
C ASP A 133 -13.63 9.07 -2.53
N ALA A 134 -13.55 8.42 -1.37
CA ALA A 134 -14.70 8.33 -0.48
C ALA A 134 -14.80 9.52 0.50
N PHE A 135 -13.67 10.03 1.03
CA PHE A 135 -13.65 11.00 2.10
C PHE A 135 -12.93 12.29 1.71
N GLU A 136 -13.56 13.45 1.97
CA GLU A 136 -12.92 14.76 1.82
C GLU A 136 -12.00 15.04 3.01
N LEU A 137 -10.73 14.66 2.92
CA LEU A 137 -9.74 14.91 3.98
C LEU A 137 -9.08 16.27 3.75
N LYS A 138 -9.42 17.26 4.57
CA LYS A 138 -8.89 18.62 4.46
C LYS A 138 -7.74 18.92 5.43
N SER A 139 -7.54 18.04 6.42
CA SER A 139 -6.52 18.22 7.45
C SER A 139 -6.05 16.89 8.01
N ARG A 140 -4.88 16.90 8.68
CA ARG A 140 -4.40 15.76 9.45
C ARG A 140 -5.38 15.34 10.56
N LYS A 141 -6.10 16.30 11.13
CA LYS A 141 -7.12 16.04 12.16
C LYS A 141 -8.29 15.24 11.58
N ASP A 142 -8.72 15.56 10.36
CA ASP A 142 -9.77 14.80 9.67
C ASP A 142 -9.29 13.40 9.34
N ALA A 143 -8.06 13.26 8.82
CA ALA A 143 -7.45 11.97 8.55
C ALA A 143 -7.41 11.08 9.80
N LEU A 144 -7.00 11.59 10.95
CA LEU A 144 -6.98 10.82 12.20
C LEU A 144 -8.37 10.41 12.69
N LYS A 145 -9.41 11.25 12.51
CA LYS A 145 -10.80 10.90 12.83
C LYS A 145 -11.32 9.77 11.93
N ILE A 146 -11.07 9.87 10.62
CA ILE A 146 -11.47 8.85 9.66
C ILE A 146 -10.67 7.57 9.89
N ALA A 147 -9.38 7.67 10.19
CA ALA A 147 -8.54 6.52 10.51
C ALA A 147 -9.10 5.72 11.70
N LYS A 148 -9.47 6.40 12.80
CA LYS A 148 -10.07 5.72 13.96
C LYS A 148 -11.32 4.95 13.56
N TYR A 149 -12.22 5.59 12.80
CA TYR A 149 -13.45 4.96 12.37
C TYR A 149 -13.18 3.76 11.42
N LEU A 150 -12.25 3.90 10.49
CA LEU A 150 -11.91 2.81 9.57
C LEU A 150 -11.17 1.65 10.25
N VAL A 151 -10.40 1.90 11.31
CA VAL A 151 -9.85 0.83 12.16
C VAL A 151 -10.99 0.00 12.73
N ASP A 152 -11.95 0.65 13.42
CA ASP A 152 -13.11 -0.03 14.00
C ASP A 152 -13.93 -0.76 12.90
N PHE A 153 -14.09 -0.17 11.72
CA PHE A 153 -14.82 -0.77 10.60
C PHE A 153 -14.13 -2.04 10.08
N PHE A 154 -12.83 -2.00 9.80
CA PHE A 154 -12.12 -3.16 9.25
C PHE A 154 -11.98 -4.28 10.28
N ASP A 155 -11.81 -3.95 11.56
CA ASP A 155 -11.80 -4.95 12.63
C ASP A 155 -13.16 -5.68 12.70
N ASN A 156 -14.29 -4.94 12.66
CA ASN A 156 -15.61 -5.55 12.60
C ASN A 156 -15.83 -6.36 11.32
N LEU A 157 -15.34 -5.91 10.16
CA LEU A 157 -15.40 -6.66 8.91
C LEU A 157 -14.69 -8.02 9.03
N PHE A 158 -13.50 -8.02 9.60
CA PHE A 158 -12.68 -9.23 9.69
C PHE A 158 -13.24 -10.22 10.72
N TYR A 159 -13.78 -9.72 11.83
CA TYR A 159 -14.45 -10.56 12.82
C TYR A 159 -15.81 -11.08 12.35
N ALA A 160 -16.49 -10.38 11.46
CA ALA A 160 -17.72 -10.87 10.84
C ALA A 160 -17.47 -11.99 9.80
N PHE A 161 -16.30 -11.98 9.16
CA PHE A 161 -15.91 -12.94 8.11
C PHE A 161 -14.48 -13.47 8.36
N PRO A 162 -14.27 -14.20 9.47
CA PRO A 162 -12.93 -14.63 9.88
C PRO A 162 -12.30 -15.59 8.88
N ASP A 163 -13.07 -16.52 8.32
CA ASP A 163 -12.59 -17.51 7.35
C ASP A 163 -12.06 -16.84 6.09
N GLU A 164 -12.64 -15.70 5.68
CA GLU A 164 -12.28 -14.97 4.47
C GLU A 164 -11.10 -14.02 4.64
N PHE A 165 -10.85 -13.54 5.87
CA PHE A 165 -9.85 -12.49 6.10
C PHE A 165 -8.74 -12.86 7.09
N LEU A 166 -8.97 -13.77 8.02
CA LEU A 166 -8.02 -14.05 9.11
C LEU A 166 -7.28 -15.39 8.95
N GLU A 167 -7.82 -16.33 8.16
CA GLU A 167 -7.17 -17.61 7.89
C GLU A 167 -5.82 -17.48 7.19
N ASP A 168 -4.98 -18.50 7.34
CA ASP A 168 -3.64 -18.53 6.72
C ASP A 168 -3.70 -18.78 5.21
N ASP A 169 -4.70 -19.52 4.72
CA ASP A 169 -4.91 -19.78 3.28
C ASP A 169 -6.00 -18.90 2.67
N LEU A 170 -5.64 -17.66 2.41
CA LEU A 170 -6.54 -16.73 1.71
C LEU A 170 -6.69 -17.04 0.21
N SER A 171 -5.82 -17.89 -0.35
CA SER A 171 -5.81 -18.19 -1.78
C SER A 171 -6.98 -19.07 -2.21
N SER A 172 -7.36 -20.01 -1.37
CA SER A 172 -8.51 -20.90 -1.62
C SER A 172 -9.81 -20.08 -1.75
N ILE A 173 -9.99 -19.09 -0.89
CA ILE A 173 -11.13 -18.17 -0.93
C ILE A 173 -11.10 -17.32 -2.20
N ARG A 174 -9.94 -16.73 -2.56
CA ARG A 174 -9.78 -15.92 -3.78
C ARG A 174 -10.09 -16.68 -5.07
N LYS A 175 -9.89 -17.99 -5.10
CA LYS A 175 -10.22 -18.81 -6.27
C LYS A 175 -11.74 -18.91 -6.49
N GLN A 176 -12.53 -18.79 -5.44
CA GLN A 176 -13.98 -19.02 -5.47
C GLN A 176 -14.81 -17.75 -5.30
N SER A 177 -14.29 -16.75 -4.59
CA SER A 177 -14.99 -15.54 -4.19
C SER A 177 -14.17 -14.29 -4.43
N TYR A 178 -14.85 -13.17 -4.61
CA TYR A 178 -14.23 -11.83 -4.65
C TYR A 178 -14.09 -11.18 -3.28
N ILE A 179 -14.66 -11.74 -2.20
CA ILE A 179 -14.79 -11.09 -0.89
C ILE A 179 -13.46 -10.54 -0.35
N ASN A 180 -12.36 -11.28 -0.50
CA ASN A 180 -11.02 -10.85 -0.04
C ASN A 180 -10.09 -10.37 -1.16
N HIS A 181 -10.66 -10.00 -2.31
CA HIS A 181 -9.89 -9.42 -3.42
C HIS A 181 -9.51 -7.95 -3.16
N ASN A 182 -8.31 -7.57 -3.60
CA ASN A 182 -7.79 -6.20 -3.49
C ASN A 182 -8.80 -5.12 -3.92
N VAL A 183 -9.46 -5.31 -5.06
CA VAL A 183 -10.40 -4.32 -5.60
C VAL A 183 -11.65 -4.13 -4.72
N MET A 184 -12.04 -5.15 -3.92
CA MET A 184 -13.22 -5.05 -3.05
C MET A 184 -13.05 -4.01 -1.95
N PHE A 185 -11.82 -3.65 -1.59
CA PHE A 185 -11.56 -2.61 -0.61
C PHE A 185 -12.06 -1.22 -1.03
N TYR A 186 -12.24 -0.95 -2.33
CA TYR A 186 -13.01 0.23 -2.75
C TYR A 186 -14.45 0.15 -2.27
N GLY A 187 -15.11 -1.00 -2.46
CA GLY A 187 -16.48 -1.23 -1.99
C GLY A 187 -16.60 -1.08 -0.48
N TYR A 188 -15.69 -1.70 0.27
CA TYR A 188 -15.72 -1.62 1.74
C TYR A 188 -15.51 -0.20 2.27
N VAL A 189 -14.62 0.59 1.66
CA VAL A 189 -14.42 1.99 2.04
C VAL A 189 -15.67 2.84 1.71
N TYR A 190 -16.35 2.59 0.57
CA TYR A 190 -17.63 3.24 0.26
C TYR A 190 -18.75 2.83 1.22
N LEU A 191 -18.83 1.54 1.60
CA LEU A 191 -19.78 1.08 2.62
C LEU A 191 -19.53 1.74 3.97
N ALA A 192 -18.25 1.80 4.38
CA ALA A 192 -17.86 2.49 5.61
C ALA A 192 -18.33 3.95 5.61
N LYS A 193 -18.15 4.67 4.49
CA LYS A 193 -18.67 6.03 4.31
C LYS A 193 -20.18 6.07 4.50
N LYS A 194 -20.92 5.22 3.79
CA LYS A 194 -22.38 5.18 3.85
C LYS A 194 -22.90 4.88 5.25
N MET A 195 -22.34 3.88 5.93
CA MET A 195 -22.70 3.54 7.31
C MET A 195 -22.44 4.71 8.26
N LYS A 196 -21.29 5.39 8.11
CA LYS A 196 -20.95 6.56 8.90
C LYS A 196 -21.92 7.71 8.69
N GLU A 197 -22.28 8.03 7.47
CA GLU A 197 -23.21 9.12 7.12
C GLU A 197 -24.63 8.87 7.64
N ASN A 198 -25.03 7.60 7.69
CA ASN A 198 -26.34 7.18 8.18
C ASN A 198 -26.36 6.77 9.67
N ASN A 199 -25.25 6.94 10.38
CA ASN A 199 -25.07 6.55 11.79
C ASN A 199 -25.45 5.09 12.06
N VAL A 200 -25.11 4.18 11.14
CA VAL A 200 -25.36 2.74 11.27
C VAL A 200 -24.28 2.09 12.13
N GLU A 201 -24.68 1.27 13.08
CA GLU A 201 -23.76 0.55 13.95
C GLU A 201 -22.96 -0.52 13.19
N LEU A 202 -21.65 -0.66 13.51
CA LEU A 202 -20.76 -1.59 12.81
C LEU A 202 -21.10 -3.06 13.03
N ASN A 203 -21.81 -3.40 14.10
CA ASN A 203 -22.30 -4.78 14.34
C ASN A 203 -23.34 -5.26 13.29
N LYS A 204 -23.90 -4.35 12.49
CA LYS A 204 -24.80 -4.68 11.38
C LYS A 204 -24.06 -5.06 10.10
N LEU A 205 -22.75 -4.92 10.06
CA LEU A 205 -21.93 -5.12 8.86
C LEU A 205 -22.09 -6.52 8.24
N GLU A 206 -22.11 -7.54 9.08
CA GLU A 206 -22.32 -8.91 8.65
C GLU A 206 -23.67 -9.09 7.92
N ASN A 207 -24.75 -8.60 8.52
CA ASN A 207 -26.08 -8.69 7.92
C ASN A 207 -26.16 -7.93 6.59
N ILE A 208 -25.52 -6.76 6.50
CA ILE A 208 -25.48 -5.96 5.28
C ILE A 208 -24.73 -6.71 4.20
N LEU A 209 -23.54 -7.23 4.48
CA LEU A 209 -22.69 -7.88 3.48
C LEU A 209 -23.24 -9.26 3.05
N ASN A 210 -23.95 -9.99 3.92
CA ASN A 210 -24.63 -11.23 3.58
C ASN A 210 -25.74 -11.08 2.52
N THR A 211 -26.14 -9.85 2.20
CA THR A 211 -27.06 -9.59 1.07
C THR A 211 -26.37 -9.64 -0.30
N ILE A 212 -25.03 -9.69 -0.34
CA ILE A 212 -24.23 -9.67 -1.56
C ILE A 212 -23.67 -11.07 -1.83
N ASP A 213 -23.91 -11.57 -3.02
CA ASP A 213 -23.25 -12.80 -3.50
C ASP A 213 -21.86 -12.46 -4.03
N PHE A 214 -20.82 -12.74 -3.22
CA PHE A 214 -19.41 -12.50 -3.57
C PHE A 214 -18.81 -13.61 -4.44
N THR A 215 -19.53 -14.67 -4.75
CA THR A 215 -18.99 -15.76 -5.58
C THR A 215 -18.62 -15.26 -6.98
N LYS A 216 -17.62 -15.90 -7.61
CA LYS A 216 -17.20 -15.55 -8.99
C LYS A 216 -18.27 -15.83 -10.04
N SER A 217 -19.21 -16.72 -9.75
CA SER A 217 -20.38 -17.05 -10.56
C SER A 217 -21.58 -16.15 -10.27
N GLY A 218 -21.50 -15.33 -9.22
CA GLY A 218 -22.58 -14.43 -8.82
C GLY A 218 -22.86 -13.35 -9.87
N ARG A 219 -24.12 -13.05 -10.13
CA ARG A 219 -24.55 -12.05 -11.14
C ARG A 219 -23.87 -10.68 -10.94
N VAL A 220 -23.60 -10.34 -9.69
CA VAL A 220 -22.98 -9.06 -9.34
C VAL A 220 -21.58 -8.91 -9.97
N PHE A 221 -20.82 -10.01 -10.05
CA PHE A 221 -19.44 -10.01 -10.50
C PHE A 221 -19.20 -10.73 -11.83
N GLU A 222 -20.21 -11.38 -12.42
CA GLU A 222 -20.10 -12.15 -13.68
C GLU A 222 -19.50 -11.34 -14.85
N GLU A 223 -19.89 -10.06 -14.96
CA GLU A 223 -19.38 -9.18 -16.02
C GLU A 223 -17.89 -8.84 -15.89
N LEU A 224 -17.29 -9.11 -14.73
CA LEU A 224 -15.92 -8.74 -14.40
C LEU A 224 -14.91 -9.74 -14.91
N GLY A 225 -15.30 -11.01 -15.00
CA GLY A 225 -14.46 -12.08 -15.55
C GLY A 225 -14.26 -12.02 -17.06
N ARG A 226 -14.98 -11.13 -17.77
CA ARG A 226 -14.99 -11.06 -19.25
C ARG A 226 -14.12 -9.97 -19.85
N GLN A 227 -13.42 -9.15 -19.05
CA GLN A 227 -12.64 -8.02 -19.58
C GLN A 227 -11.14 -8.31 -19.57
N ASN A 228 -10.51 -8.15 -20.74
CA ASN A 228 -9.09 -8.48 -20.98
C ASN A 228 -8.10 -7.32 -20.71
N ASN A 229 -8.55 -6.15 -20.21
CA ASN A 229 -7.69 -4.99 -20.00
C ASN A 229 -7.76 -4.49 -18.54
N GLU A 230 -6.68 -4.71 -17.77
CA GLU A 230 -6.63 -4.47 -16.32
C GLU A 230 -6.96 -3.04 -15.88
N ASN A 231 -6.51 -2.02 -16.63
CA ASN A 231 -6.74 -0.62 -16.24
C ASN A 231 -8.19 -0.17 -16.49
N GLN A 232 -8.80 -0.64 -17.59
CA GLN A 232 -10.22 -0.42 -17.85
C GLN A 232 -11.08 -1.20 -16.86
N LEU A 233 -10.67 -2.43 -16.53
CA LEU A 233 -11.30 -3.27 -15.54
C LEU A 233 -11.35 -2.56 -14.18
N LYS A 234 -10.23 -2.00 -13.70
CA LYS A 234 -10.16 -1.28 -12.43
C LYS A 234 -11.16 -0.11 -12.37
N ASN A 235 -11.26 0.70 -13.41
CA ASN A 235 -12.17 1.85 -13.43
C ASN A 235 -13.65 1.46 -13.50
N VAL A 236 -13.98 0.43 -14.28
CA VAL A 236 -15.35 -0.12 -14.36
C VAL A 236 -15.73 -0.74 -13.02
N MET A 237 -14.80 -1.47 -12.39
CA MET A 237 -14.98 -2.06 -11.07
C MET A 237 -15.26 -1.01 -10.00
N LYS A 238 -14.45 0.04 -9.91
CA LYS A 238 -14.66 1.11 -8.94
C LYS A 238 -16.05 1.71 -9.02
N LYS A 239 -16.50 2.06 -10.24
CA LYS A 239 -17.85 2.61 -10.47
C LYS A 239 -18.95 1.62 -10.04
N LYS A 240 -18.79 0.34 -10.38
CA LYS A 240 -19.75 -0.71 -10.01
C LYS A 240 -19.77 -0.94 -8.49
N LEU A 241 -18.60 -1.01 -7.85
CA LEU A 241 -18.51 -1.15 -6.40
C LEU A 241 -19.09 0.04 -5.67
N LYS A 242 -18.82 1.27 -6.13
CA LYS A 242 -19.47 2.46 -5.58
C LYS A 242 -20.99 2.36 -5.69
N ARG A 243 -21.52 1.98 -6.85
CA ARG A 243 -22.96 1.81 -7.04
C ARG A 243 -23.53 0.79 -6.05
N ILE A 244 -22.92 -0.39 -5.93
CA ILE A 244 -23.40 -1.48 -5.06
C ILE A 244 -23.31 -1.06 -3.59
N PHE A 245 -22.12 -0.65 -3.14
CA PHE A 245 -21.83 -0.45 -1.72
C PHE A 245 -22.20 0.92 -1.16
N TYR A 246 -22.51 1.90 -2.01
CA TYR A 246 -22.90 3.22 -1.56
C TYR A 246 -24.29 3.62 -2.05
N ASP A 247 -24.61 3.43 -3.33
CA ASP A 247 -25.88 3.90 -3.87
C ASP A 247 -27.03 2.91 -3.60
N GLU A 248 -26.83 1.61 -3.85
CA GLU A 248 -27.88 0.59 -3.87
C GLU A 248 -28.05 -0.15 -2.53
N ILE A 249 -26.95 -0.48 -1.80
CA ILE A 249 -27.02 -1.31 -0.59
C ILE A 249 -27.90 -0.64 0.49
N ALA A 250 -28.81 -1.39 1.06
CA ALA A 250 -29.61 -0.92 2.20
C ALA A 250 -28.75 -0.98 3.49
N VAL A 251 -28.65 0.13 4.19
CA VAL A 251 -28.01 0.24 5.52
C VAL A 251 -29.11 0.61 6.52
N VAL A 252 -29.72 -0.42 7.12
CA VAL A 252 -30.87 -0.24 8.04
C VAL A 252 -30.50 -0.74 9.44
#